data_38d84ff8656836c70fba7040b32feee1
#
_entry.id   38d84ff8656836c70fba7040b32feee1
#
_cell.length_a   1.000
_cell.length_b   1.000
_cell.length_c   1.000
_cell.angle_alpha   90.00
_cell.angle_beta   90.00
_cell.angle_gamma   90.00
#
_symmetry.space_group_name_H-M   'P 1'
#
loop_
_entity.id
_entity.type
_entity.pdbx_description
1 polymer ?
#
loop_
_entity_poly.entity_id
_entity_poly.type
_entity_poly.pdbx_seq_one_letter_code
_entity_poly.pdbx_strand_id
1 'polypeptide(L)'
;MLPEQWDTFKRAARLEKLERIPMALIVDSPWIPGYLGIKHMDYYLDPEVWFEANLKIMREFPDIIFVPSWWMEYGMAAEPSVLGAKIKFWQDNTPSEYHTLYRLEDIDNFPEYEVEADAFAAMTLHRYGMHRQRILDHGYILPLVTSRGPLCTAGFVRSTTNLMIELVENPEGCHKLIDLCTRVIIDWLKAQHKVIGDTVEGIFILDDIVGFINEEHYQEFAHPYLKRICDAFPKDWVKIYHNDAEVDACLDYLPDAGFHVLNWGKQKDIREVKQRVGDRMCLMGNVNPLEIGVRGTPEEVREATLDVLEGSGGEGVILSVGGGTSPGMPRENIVAMQDALQEFNASRRVRVGARHG
;
A
#
# COMPACT_ATOMS: atom_id res chain seq x y z
N MET A 1 -0.40 11.30 -8.42
CA MET A 1 0.14 12.43 -7.62
C MET A 1 0.81 13.45 -8.53
N LEU A 2 1.15 14.66 -8.04
CA LEU A 2 1.92 15.64 -8.81
C LEU A 2 3.42 15.25 -8.83
N PRO A 3 4.20 15.65 -9.86
CA PRO A 3 5.62 15.35 -9.92
C PRO A 3 6.42 15.83 -8.68
N GLU A 4 6.15 17.04 -8.19
CA GLU A 4 6.79 17.59 -6.99
C GLU A 4 6.42 16.87 -5.69
N GLN A 5 5.22 16.29 -5.62
CA GLN A 5 4.82 15.42 -4.52
C GLN A 5 5.64 14.13 -4.54
N TRP A 6 5.85 13.55 -5.72
CA TRP A 6 6.67 12.36 -5.88
C TRP A 6 8.13 12.62 -5.53
N ASP A 7 8.69 13.75 -5.96
CA ASP A 7 10.06 14.13 -5.58
C ASP A 7 10.20 14.28 -4.06
N THR A 8 9.23 14.89 -3.40
CA THR A 8 9.20 14.98 -1.94
C THR A 8 9.12 13.60 -1.28
N PHE A 9 8.27 12.71 -1.81
CA PHE A 9 8.14 11.35 -1.31
C PHE A 9 9.44 10.55 -1.47
N LYS A 10 10.10 10.61 -2.65
CA LYS A 10 11.41 9.97 -2.90
C LYS A 10 12.48 10.41 -1.91
N ARG A 11 12.56 11.71 -1.64
CA ARG A 11 13.51 12.26 -0.68
C ARG A 11 13.23 11.78 0.73
N ALA A 12 11.96 11.73 1.15
CA ALA A 12 11.57 11.15 2.43
C ALA A 12 11.95 9.66 2.50
N ALA A 13 11.65 8.88 1.47
CA ALA A 13 11.97 7.46 1.37
C ALA A 13 13.48 7.17 1.48
N ARG A 14 14.32 8.11 1.06
CA ARG A 14 15.79 8.05 1.16
C ARG A 14 16.32 8.59 2.47
N LEU A 15 15.45 8.88 3.44
CA LEU A 15 15.80 9.48 4.74
C LEU A 15 16.53 10.83 4.62
N GLU A 16 16.33 11.55 3.51
CA GLU A 16 16.86 12.90 3.37
C GLU A 16 16.19 13.84 4.37
N LYS A 17 16.95 14.78 4.89
CA LYS A 17 16.41 15.82 5.76
C LYS A 17 15.51 16.77 4.98
N LEU A 18 14.21 16.73 5.30
CA LEU A 18 13.21 17.61 4.71
C LEU A 18 12.94 18.83 5.61
N GLU A 19 12.73 20.00 4.98
CA GLU A 19 12.31 21.21 5.72
C GLU A 19 10.91 21.04 6.33
N ARG A 20 10.04 20.30 5.65
CA ARG A 20 8.66 20.01 6.08
C ARG A 20 8.41 18.52 5.95
N ILE A 21 7.80 17.96 6.98
CA ILE A 21 7.28 16.58 6.92
C ILE A 21 6.11 16.57 5.94
N PRO A 22 6.09 15.67 4.96
CA PRO A 22 4.93 15.51 4.08
C PRO A 22 3.83 14.67 4.74
N MET A 23 2.60 14.82 4.25
CA MET A 23 1.48 13.92 4.54
C MET A 23 1.19 13.05 3.32
N ALA A 24 1.03 11.76 3.54
CA ALA A 24 0.57 10.83 2.52
C ALA A 24 -0.55 9.95 3.06
N LEU A 25 -1.50 9.60 2.22
CA LEU A 25 -2.59 8.68 2.57
C LEU A 25 -2.67 7.56 1.53
N ILE A 26 -2.78 6.33 2.02
CA ILE A 26 -3.16 5.20 1.17
C ILE A 26 -4.67 5.31 0.98
N VAL A 27 -5.08 5.65 -0.23
CA VAL A 27 -6.49 5.74 -0.60
C VAL A 27 -6.79 4.76 -1.72
N ASP A 28 -7.78 3.97 -1.47
CA ASP A 28 -8.21 2.90 -2.34
C ASP A 28 -9.72 2.91 -2.52
N SER A 29 -10.19 1.90 -3.19
CA SER A 29 -11.60 1.73 -3.52
C SER A 29 -12.58 1.72 -2.33
N PRO A 30 -12.26 1.23 -1.12
CA PRO A 30 -13.21 1.30 -0.02
C PRO A 30 -13.52 2.73 0.46
N TRP A 31 -12.51 3.61 0.48
CA TRP A 31 -12.69 4.97 1.00
C TRP A 31 -13.28 5.93 -0.04
N ILE A 32 -12.74 5.95 -1.27
CA ILE A 32 -13.13 6.93 -2.31
C ILE A 32 -14.64 6.90 -2.63
N PRO A 33 -15.25 5.75 -2.95
CA PRO A 33 -16.68 5.70 -3.24
C PRO A 33 -17.53 6.16 -2.05
N GLY A 34 -17.22 5.67 -0.85
CA GLY A 34 -17.94 6.04 0.36
C GLY A 34 -17.86 7.52 0.67
N TYR A 35 -16.69 8.13 0.54
CA TYR A 35 -16.47 9.57 0.75
C TYR A 35 -17.26 10.42 -0.24
N LEU A 36 -17.35 9.99 -1.50
CA LEU A 36 -18.05 10.73 -2.56
C LEU A 36 -19.55 10.38 -2.68
N GLY A 37 -20.04 9.40 -1.92
CA GLY A 37 -21.43 8.94 -1.96
C GLY A 37 -21.80 8.23 -3.27
N ILE A 38 -20.84 7.55 -3.92
CA ILE A 38 -21.06 6.74 -5.12
C ILE A 38 -21.02 5.25 -4.75
N LYS A 39 -21.68 4.42 -5.55
CA LYS A 39 -21.66 2.98 -5.34
C LYS A 39 -20.31 2.38 -5.71
N HIS A 40 -19.82 1.43 -4.92
CA HIS A 40 -18.59 0.69 -5.23
C HIS A 40 -18.66 0.00 -6.60
N MET A 41 -19.83 -0.59 -6.95
CA MET A 41 -20.02 -1.22 -8.24
C MET A 41 -19.78 -0.24 -9.40
N ASP A 42 -20.32 0.99 -9.32
CA ASP A 42 -20.14 2.00 -10.36
C ASP A 42 -18.67 2.44 -10.44
N TYR A 43 -18.00 2.61 -9.29
CA TYR A 43 -16.58 2.94 -9.24
C TYR A 43 -15.68 1.87 -9.89
N TYR A 44 -16.00 0.58 -9.68
CA TYR A 44 -15.22 -0.50 -10.28
C TYR A 44 -15.50 -0.70 -11.76
N LEU A 45 -16.75 -0.60 -12.19
CA LEU A 45 -17.14 -0.99 -13.54
C LEU A 45 -17.13 0.16 -14.55
N ASP A 46 -17.40 1.40 -14.11
CA ASP A 46 -17.39 2.57 -14.99
C ASP A 46 -16.05 3.31 -14.92
N PRO A 47 -15.25 3.30 -16.01
CA PRO A 47 -13.97 3.99 -16.04
C PRO A 47 -14.06 5.51 -15.85
N GLU A 48 -15.16 6.14 -16.29
CA GLU A 48 -15.35 7.58 -16.11
C GLU A 48 -15.68 7.93 -14.67
N VAL A 49 -16.53 7.14 -14.00
CA VAL A 49 -16.83 7.32 -12.57
C VAL A 49 -15.53 7.18 -11.76
N TRP A 50 -14.72 6.16 -12.05
CA TRP A 50 -13.42 5.98 -11.42
C TRP A 50 -12.50 7.18 -11.64
N PHE A 51 -12.38 7.66 -12.87
CA PHE A 51 -11.48 8.78 -13.21
C PHE A 51 -11.91 10.07 -12.50
N GLU A 52 -13.18 10.47 -12.63
CA GLU A 52 -13.70 11.70 -12.01
C GLU A 52 -13.65 11.66 -10.49
N ALA A 53 -13.88 10.48 -9.88
CA ALA A 53 -13.77 10.30 -8.44
C ALA A 53 -12.34 10.56 -7.94
N ASN A 54 -11.33 9.95 -8.58
CA ASN A 54 -9.92 10.18 -8.23
C ASN A 54 -9.52 11.64 -8.46
N LEU A 55 -9.89 12.24 -9.60
CA LEU A 55 -9.58 13.64 -9.91
C LEU A 55 -10.17 14.59 -8.88
N LYS A 56 -11.42 14.34 -8.44
CA LYS A 56 -12.09 15.15 -7.43
C LYS A 56 -11.37 15.11 -6.09
N ILE A 57 -10.98 13.92 -5.63
CA ILE A 57 -10.24 13.74 -4.37
C ILE A 57 -8.88 14.47 -4.43
N MET A 58 -8.13 14.31 -5.51
CA MET A 58 -6.82 14.95 -5.65
C MET A 58 -6.91 16.49 -5.71
N ARG A 59 -8.00 17.02 -6.27
CA ARG A 59 -8.25 18.47 -6.29
C ARG A 59 -8.74 19.00 -4.96
N GLU A 60 -9.47 18.20 -4.19
CA GLU A 60 -9.98 18.59 -2.88
C GLU A 60 -8.85 18.65 -1.83
N PHE A 61 -7.86 17.76 -1.95
CA PHE A 61 -6.72 17.67 -1.02
C PHE A 61 -5.37 17.82 -1.75
N PRO A 62 -5.07 19.02 -2.33
CA PRO A 62 -3.90 19.19 -3.20
C PRO A 62 -2.56 19.04 -2.46
N ASP A 63 -2.54 19.20 -1.14
CA ASP A 63 -1.32 19.10 -0.31
C ASP A 63 -1.06 17.68 0.21
N ILE A 64 -1.97 16.72 -0.04
CA ILE A 64 -1.82 15.33 0.39
C ILE A 64 -1.26 14.49 -0.77
N ILE A 65 -0.25 13.68 -0.47
CA ILE A 65 0.28 12.67 -1.40
C ILE A 65 -0.60 11.43 -1.31
N PHE A 66 -1.37 11.13 -2.34
CA PHE A 66 -2.14 9.88 -2.38
C PHE A 66 -1.30 8.74 -2.92
N VAL A 67 -1.22 7.63 -2.17
CA VAL A 67 -0.43 6.44 -2.48
C VAL A 67 -1.38 5.27 -2.75
N PRO A 68 -1.18 4.54 -3.86
CA PRO A 68 -0.16 4.69 -4.92
C PRO A 68 -0.46 5.83 -5.91
N SER A 69 -1.61 6.48 -5.85
CA SER A 69 -2.14 7.47 -6.80
C SER A 69 -2.74 6.83 -8.05
N TRP A 70 -3.97 7.20 -8.36
CA TRP A 70 -4.69 6.65 -9.51
C TRP A 70 -4.71 5.12 -9.53
N TRP A 71 -4.93 4.53 -8.38
CA TRP A 71 -4.89 3.07 -8.25
C TRP A 71 -6.06 2.42 -8.99
N MET A 72 -5.72 1.69 -10.05
CA MET A 72 -6.68 0.86 -10.78
C MET A 72 -6.64 -0.53 -10.19
N GLU A 73 -7.64 -0.84 -9.39
CA GLU A 73 -7.77 -2.12 -8.76
C GLU A 73 -9.23 -2.62 -8.78
N TYR A 74 -9.40 -3.88 -8.45
CA TYR A 74 -10.68 -4.49 -8.15
C TYR A 74 -10.68 -5.05 -6.72
N GLY A 75 -10.35 -4.21 -5.74
CA GLY A 75 -10.07 -4.65 -4.39
C GLY A 75 -8.81 -5.52 -4.37
N MET A 76 -8.91 -6.74 -3.80
CA MET A 76 -7.79 -7.68 -3.71
C MET A 76 -7.85 -8.75 -4.82
N ALA A 77 -8.54 -8.46 -5.92
CA ALA A 77 -8.96 -9.48 -6.88
C ALA A 77 -8.01 -9.66 -8.07
N ALA A 78 -7.16 -8.69 -8.40
CA ALA A 78 -6.37 -8.73 -9.64
C ALA A 78 -5.44 -9.96 -9.67
N GLU A 79 -4.53 -10.08 -8.72
CA GLU A 79 -3.54 -11.15 -8.67
C GLU A 79 -4.17 -12.55 -8.52
N PRO A 80 -5.08 -12.80 -7.54
CA PRO A 80 -5.67 -14.12 -7.42
C PRO A 80 -6.57 -14.49 -8.60
N SER A 81 -7.14 -13.51 -9.34
CA SER A 81 -7.93 -13.79 -10.52
C SER A 81 -7.12 -14.37 -11.67
N VAL A 82 -5.85 -13.97 -11.82
CA VAL A 82 -4.90 -14.56 -12.79
C VAL A 82 -4.70 -16.05 -12.51
N LEU A 83 -4.77 -16.42 -11.24
CA LEU A 83 -4.69 -17.81 -10.78
C LEU A 83 -6.07 -18.48 -10.70
N GLY A 84 -7.08 -17.92 -11.37
CA GLY A 84 -8.41 -18.53 -11.52
C GLY A 84 -9.34 -18.35 -10.32
N ALA A 85 -9.02 -17.50 -9.35
CA ALA A 85 -9.90 -17.24 -8.23
C ALA A 85 -11.23 -16.61 -8.71
N LYS A 86 -12.35 -17.13 -8.20
CA LYS A 86 -13.67 -16.59 -8.50
C LYS A 86 -13.88 -15.29 -7.75
N ILE A 87 -14.28 -14.24 -8.46
CA ILE A 87 -14.53 -12.94 -7.89
C ILE A 87 -16.04 -12.64 -7.84
N LYS A 88 -16.50 -12.11 -6.72
CA LYS A 88 -17.88 -11.66 -6.52
C LYS A 88 -17.91 -10.16 -6.26
N PHE A 89 -18.63 -9.42 -7.09
CA PHE A 89 -18.85 -7.99 -6.91
C PHE A 89 -20.08 -7.71 -6.04
N TRP A 90 -20.00 -6.64 -5.26
CA TRP A 90 -21.04 -6.12 -4.40
C TRP A 90 -21.41 -4.69 -4.79
N GLN A 91 -22.65 -4.26 -4.50
CA GLN A 91 -23.11 -2.91 -4.84
C GLN A 91 -22.35 -1.83 -4.06
N ASP A 92 -22.17 -2.06 -2.77
CA ASP A 92 -21.65 -1.05 -1.83
C ASP A 92 -20.50 -1.60 -0.97
N ASN A 93 -19.70 -2.52 -1.53
CA ASN A 93 -18.51 -3.06 -0.87
C ASN A 93 -17.45 -3.47 -1.91
N THR A 94 -16.21 -3.70 -1.44
CA THR A 94 -15.13 -4.25 -2.26
C THR A 94 -15.49 -5.64 -2.78
N PRO A 95 -14.97 -6.05 -3.95
CA PRO A 95 -15.10 -7.42 -4.42
C PRO A 95 -14.52 -8.42 -3.42
N SER A 96 -15.13 -9.61 -3.39
CA SER A 96 -14.63 -10.74 -2.61
C SER A 96 -14.08 -11.82 -3.54
N GLU A 97 -12.91 -12.33 -3.20
CA GLU A 97 -12.28 -13.47 -3.86
C GLU A 97 -12.64 -14.78 -3.17
N TYR A 98 -12.72 -15.86 -3.95
CA TYR A 98 -12.92 -17.22 -3.47
C TYR A 98 -11.76 -18.08 -3.95
N HIS A 99 -11.17 -18.83 -3.03
CA HIS A 99 -10.03 -19.69 -3.32
C HIS A 99 -10.32 -20.67 -4.47
N THR A 100 -9.28 -20.97 -5.23
CA THR A 100 -9.35 -21.86 -6.41
C THR A 100 -8.54 -23.14 -6.23
N LEU A 101 -7.48 -23.11 -5.44
CA LEU A 101 -6.68 -24.28 -5.11
C LEU A 101 -7.28 -24.99 -3.91
N TYR A 102 -8.07 -26.05 -4.15
CA TYR A 102 -8.75 -26.81 -3.09
C TYR A 102 -7.85 -27.81 -2.39
N ARG A 103 -6.82 -28.30 -3.06
CA ARG A 103 -5.82 -29.21 -2.52
C ARG A 103 -4.45 -28.70 -2.92
N LEU A 104 -3.53 -28.61 -1.95
CA LEU A 104 -2.19 -28.04 -2.20
C LEU A 104 -1.37 -28.90 -3.18
N GLU A 105 -1.61 -30.23 -3.21
CA GLU A 105 -0.95 -31.14 -4.14
C GLU A 105 -1.29 -30.87 -5.61
N ASP A 106 -2.40 -30.17 -5.87
CA ASP A 106 -2.81 -29.83 -7.24
C ASP A 106 -1.95 -28.71 -7.84
N ILE A 107 -1.06 -28.09 -7.04
CA ILE A 107 -0.19 -27.00 -7.47
C ILE A 107 0.73 -27.39 -8.63
N ASP A 108 1.18 -28.64 -8.69
CA ASP A 108 2.06 -29.14 -9.75
C ASP A 108 1.35 -29.23 -11.12
N ASN A 109 0.01 -29.20 -11.13
CA ASN A 109 -0.82 -29.21 -12.33
C ASN A 109 -1.58 -27.87 -12.53
N PHE A 110 -1.11 -26.80 -11.87
CA PHE A 110 -1.77 -25.51 -11.97
C PHE A 110 -1.65 -24.99 -13.41
N PRO A 111 -2.73 -24.40 -13.98
CA PRO A 111 -2.72 -23.89 -15.36
C PRO A 111 -1.60 -22.84 -15.55
N GLU A 112 -1.08 -22.77 -16.76
CA GLU A 112 -0.25 -21.62 -17.17
C GLU A 112 -1.07 -20.32 -17.08
N TYR A 113 -0.40 -19.23 -16.80
CA TYR A 113 -1.03 -17.91 -16.69
C TYR A 113 -0.38 -16.90 -17.64
N GLU A 114 -1.13 -15.89 -18.03
CA GLU A 114 -0.66 -14.75 -18.82
C GLU A 114 -1.27 -13.45 -18.27
N VAL A 115 -0.54 -12.72 -17.44
CA VAL A 115 -1.06 -11.52 -16.73
C VAL A 115 -1.59 -10.43 -17.66
N GLU A 116 -1.09 -10.34 -18.89
CA GLU A 116 -1.53 -9.37 -19.91
C GLU A 116 -2.87 -9.78 -20.56
N ALA A 117 -3.27 -11.05 -20.46
CA ALA A 117 -4.47 -11.60 -21.09
C ALA A 117 -5.51 -12.12 -20.10
N ASP A 118 -5.11 -12.46 -18.88
CA ASP A 118 -5.98 -13.15 -17.93
C ASP A 118 -6.76 -12.21 -17.02
N ALA A 119 -8.06 -12.51 -16.91
CA ALA A 119 -8.99 -12.02 -15.90
C ALA A 119 -8.92 -10.51 -15.60
N PHE A 120 -8.89 -10.12 -14.32
CA PHE A 120 -8.92 -8.71 -13.93
C PHE A 120 -7.57 -8.00 -14.09
N ALA A 121 -6.46 -8.74 -14.22
CA ALA A 121 -5.17 -8.15 -14.55
C ALA A 121 -5.22 -7.52 -15.95
N ALA A 122 -5.68 -8.25 -16.96
CA ALA A 122 -5.86 -7.73 -18.32
C ALA A 122 -6.80 -6.49 -18.36
N MET A 123 -7.91 -6.53 -17.62
CA MET A 123 -8.85 -5.41 -17.53
C MET A 123 -8.22 -4.17 -16.88
N THR A 124 -7.44 -4.36 -15.83
CA THR A 124 -6.73 -3.28 -15.13
C THR A 124 -5.68 -2.64 -16.05
N LEU A 125 -4.89 -3.44 -16.76
CA LEU A 125 -3.90 -2.96 -17.74
C LEU A 125 -4.57 -2.16 -18.87
N HIS A 126 -5.69 -2.66 -19.39
CA HIS A 126 -6.45 -1.95 -20.41
C HIS A 126 -6.94 -0.59 -19.89
N ARG A 127 -7.44 -0.52 -18.66
CA ARG A 127 -7.89 0.73 -18.03
C ARG A 127 -6.72 1.71 -17.84
N TYR A 128 -5.55 1.26 -17.41
CA TYR A 128 -4.34 2.10 -17.37
C TYR A 128 -4.02 2.67 -18.76
N GLY A 129 -4.03 1.82 -19.79
CA GLY A 129 -3.81 2.25 -21.17
C GLY A 129 -4.78 3.32 -21.65
N MET A 130 -6.07 3.19 -21.31
CA MET A 130 -7.10 4.16 -21.66
C MET A 130 -6.92 5.52 -20.98
N HIS A 131 -6.56 5.53 -19.71
CA HIS A 131 -6.58 6.76 -18.90
C HIS A 131 -5.21 7.41 -18.69
N ARG A 132 -4.11 6.70 -18.96
CA ARG A 132 -2.75 7.19 -18.73
C ARG A 132 -2.54 8.60 -19.30
N GLN A 133 -2.84 8.81 -20.59
CA GLN A 133 -2.61 10.11 -21.22
C GLN A 133 -3.47 11.21 -20.58
N ARG A 134 -4.73 10.92 -20.30
CA ARG A 134 -5.64 11.85 -19.63
C ARG A 134 -5.15 12.25 -18.23
N ILE A 135 -4.60 11.31 -17.47
CA ILE A 135 -3.98 11.58 -16.16
C ILE A 135 -2.80 12.55 -16.32
N LEU A 136 -1.92 12.30 -17.31
CA LEU A 136 -0.77 13.15 -17.60
C LEU A 136 -1.21 14.56 -18.06
N ASP A 137 -2.25 14.66 -18.86
CA ASP A 137 -2.80 15.94 -19.34
C ASP A 137 -3.36 16.80 -18.18
N HIS A 138 -3.77 16.18 -17.09
CA HIS A 138 -4.13 16.87 -15.85
C HIS A 138 -2.93 17.22 -14.93
N GLY A 139 -1.71 16.94 -15.37
CA GLY A 139 -0.47 17.24 -14.63
C GLY A 139 -0.09 16.20 -13.57
N TYR A 140 -0.80 15.07 -13.50
CA TYR A 140 -0.49 13.98 -12.55
C TYR A 140 0.37 12.91 -13.21
N ILE A 141 1.11 12.17 -12.38
CA ILE A 141 1.90 11.01 -12.77
C ILE A 141 1.44 9.75 -12.01
N LEU A 142 1.83 8.59 -12.55
CA LEU A 142 1.64 7.27 -11.92
C LEU A 142 3.03 6.70 -11.58
N PRO A 143 3.62 7.07 -10.44
CA PRO A 143 4.99 6.70 -10.14
C PRO A 143 5.15 5.32 -9.51
N LEU A 144 4.06 4.67 -9.15
CA LEU A 144 4.05 3.39 -8.46
C LEU A 144 3.24 2.34 -9.22
N VAL A 145 3.78 1.15 -9.30
CA VAL A 145 3.04 -0.07 -9.61
C VAL A 145 2.78 -0.86 -8.33
N THR A 146 1.64 -1.51 -8.23
CA THR A 146 1.14 -2.03 -6.96
C THR A 146 0.68 -3.47 -7.08
N SER A 147 0.95 -4.26 -6.04
CA SER A 147 0.48 -5.63 -5.93
C SER A 147 0.29 -6.05 -4.47
N ARG A 148 -0.60 -7.01 -4.26
CA ARG A 148 -0.59 -7.79 -3.03
C ARG A 148 0.70 -8.59 -2.94
N GLY A 149 1.13 -8.89 -1.70
CA GLY A 149 2.33 -9.68 -1.47
C GLY A 149 2.13 -11.19 -1.65
N PRO A 150 3.22 -11.97 -1.59
CA PRO A 150 3.18 -13.41 -1.86
C PRO A 150 2.27 -14.19 -0.92
N LEU A 151 2.29 -13.90 0.38
CA LEU A 151 1.45 -14.62 1.34
C LEU A 151 -0.02 -14.21 1.23
N CYS A 152 -0.32 -12.92 1.01
CA CYS A 152 -1.68 -12.48 0.73
C CYS A 152 -2.25 -13.18 -0.51
N THR A 153 -1.53 -13.20 -1.62
CA THR A 153 -1.97 -13.85 -2.86
C THR A 153 -2.14 -15.37 -2.66
N ALA A 154 -1.20 -16.02 -1.98
CA ALA A 154 -1.29 -17.44 -1.65
C ALA A 154 -2.51 -17.74 -0.75
N GLY A 155 -2.79 -16.88 0.24
CA GLY A 155 -3.95 -16.98 1.10
C GLY A 155 -5.28 -16.84 0.36
N PHE A 156 -5.37 -15.97 -0.65
CA PHE A 156 -6.57 -15.85 -1.49
C PHE A 156 -6.77 -17.06 -2.40
N VAL A 157 -5.68 -17.60 -2.95
CA VAL A 157 -5.72 -18.76 -3.86
C VAL A 157 -6.03 -20.06 -3.11
N ARG A 158 -5.45 -20.26 -1.92
CA ARG A 158 -5.55 -21.51 -1.15
C ARG A 158 -6.54 -21.46 0.01
N SER A 159 -7.01 -20.32 0.44
CA SER A 159 -7.60 -20.00 1.75
C SER A 159 -6.52 -19.74 2.81
N THR A 160 -6.62 -18.60 3.48
CA THR A 160 -5.68 -18.21 4.55
C THR A 160 -5.58 -19.27 5.66
N THR A 161 -6.73 -19.83 6.08
CA THR A 161 -6.76 -20.88 7.12
C THR A 161 -5.97 -22.11 6.70
N ASN A 162 -6.18 -22.59 5.47
CA ASN A 162 -5.46 -23.76 4.99
C ASN A 162 -3.98 -23.48 4.82
N LEU A 163 -3.61 -22.31 4.27
CA LEU A 163 -2.22 -21.90 4.14
C LEU A 163 -1.51 -21.92 5.50
N MET A 164 -2.11 -21.33 6.54
CA MET A 164 -1.50 -21.31 7.88
C MET A 164 -1.26 -22.70 8.46
N ILE A 165 -2.18 -23.64 8.24
CA ILE A 165 -2.02 -25.05 8.67
C ILE A 165 -0.88 -25.71 7.86
N GLU A 166 -0.89 -25.51 6.55
CA GLU A 166 0.02 -26.16 5.62
C GLU A 166 1.45 -25.62 5.66
N LEU A 167 1.69 -24.41 6.17
CA LEU A 167 3.05 -23.94 6.48
C LEU A 167 3.79 -24.92 7.42
N VAL A 168 3.03 -25.62 8.30
CA VAL A 168 3.57 -26.63 9.24
C VAL A 168 3.48 -28.03 8.66
N GLU A 169 2.34 -28.39 8.06
CA GLU A 169 2.05 -29.78 7.66
C GLU A 169 2.64 -30.15 6.28
N ASN A 170 2.77 -29.18 5.37
CA ASN A 170 3.28 -29.37 4.01
C ASN A 170 4.10 -28.16 3.52
N PRO A 171 5.26 -27.87 4.14
CA PRO A 171 6.09 -26.72 3.80
C PRO A 171 6.55 -26.73 2.34
N GLU A 172 6.85 -27.90 1.77
CA GLU A 172 7.28 -28.01 0.35
C GLU A 172 6.18 -27.55 -0.61
N GLY A 173 4.93 -27.95 -0.38
CA GLY A 173 3.79 -27.50 -1.16
C GLY A 173 3.54 -26.00 -1.00
N CYS A 174 3.72 -25.45 0.21
CA CYS A 174 3.62 -24.01 0.46
C CYS A 174 4.70 -23.23 -0.30
N HIS A 175 5.95 -23.69 -0.32
CA HIS A 175 7.01 -23.08 -1.12
C HIS A 175 6.65 -23.03 -2.62
N LYS A 176 6.08 -24.08 -3.18
CA LYS A 176 5.64 -24.10 -4.58
C LYS A 176 4.54 -23.07 -4.85
N LEU A 177 3.55 -22.98 -3.95
CA LEU A 177 2.46 -22.02 -4.08
C LEU A 177 2.96 -20.57 -3.97
N ILE A 178 3.77 -20.27 -2.96
CA ILE A 178 4.32 -18.92 -2.73
C ILE A 178 5.27 -18.54 -3.89
N ASP A 179 6.03 -19.49 -4.44
CA ASP A 179 6.86 -19.27 -5.64
C ASP A 179 5.99 -18.88 -6.84
N LEU A 180 4.92 -19.63 -7.10
CA LEU A 180 3.97 -19.32 -8.18
C LEU A 180 3.38 -17.91 -8.00
N CYS A 181 2.88 -17.59 -6.81
CA CYS A 181 2.35 -16.26 -6.51
C CYS A 181 3.39 -15.16 -6.72
N THR A 182 4.63 -15.40 -6.29
CA THR A 182 5.73 -14.44 -6.47
C THR A 182 6.04 -14.18 -7.94
N ARG A 183 6.02 -15.20 -8.79
CA ARG A 183 6.21 -15.04 -10.24
C ARG A 183 5.07 -14.22 -10.84
N VAL A 184 3.81 -14.53 -10.52
CA VAL A 184 2.64 -13.76 -10.95
C VAL A 184 2.78 -12.29 -10.54
N ILE A 185 3.17 -12.01 -9.29
CA ILE A 185 3.34 -10.65 -8.78
C ILE A 185 4.42 -9.88 -9.56
N ILE A 186 5.57 -10.50 -9.81
CA ILE A 186 6.65 -9.87 -10.58
C ILE A 186 6.20 -9.56 -12.01
N ASP A 187 5.55 -10.51 -12.68
CA ASP A 187 5.04 -10.33 -14.04
C ASP A 187 3.93 -9.28 -14.08
N TRP A 188 3.05 -9.25 -13.07
CA TRP A 188 2.00 -8.26 -12.90
C TRP A 188 2.54 -6.84 -12.75
N LEU A 189 3.54 -6.64 -11.88
CA LEU A 189 4.18 -5.34 -11.69
C LEU A 189 4.91 -4.88 -12.95
N LYS A 190 5.58 -5.78 -13.67
CA LYS A 190 6.22 -5.49 -14.95
C LYS A 190 5.22 -5.12 -16.05
N ALA A 191 4.08 -5.81 -16.08
CA ALA A 191 3.02 -5.52 -17.05
C ALA A 191 2.39 -4.13 -16.79
N GLN A 192 2.16 -3.76 -15.52
CA GLN A 192 1.74 -2.40 -15.18
C GLN A 192 2.77 -1.36 -15.63
N HIS A 193 4.06 -1.57 -15.33
CA HIS A 193 5.14 -0.66 -15.77
C HIS A 193 5.17 -0.51 -17.30
N LYS A 194 5.06 -1.61 -18.04
CA LYS A 194 5.02 -1.60 -19.51
C LYS A 194 3.90 -0.72 -20.06
N VAL A 195 2.71 -0.72 -19.45
CA VAL A 195 1.55 0.07 -19.87
C VAL A 195 1.64 1.52 -19.39
N ILE A 196 2.05 1.75 -18.16
CA ILE A 196 2.14 3.10 -17.57
C ILE A 196 3.35 3.86 -18.13
N GLY A 197 4.49 3.22 -18.29
CA GLY A 197 5.70 3.77 -18.88
C GLY A 197 6.60 4.53 -17.90
N ASP A 198 7.37 5.48 -18.41
CA ASP A 198 8.55 6.10 -17.78
C ASP A 198 8.28 6.91 -16.50
N THR A 199 7.01 7.15 -16.15
CA THR A 199 6.69 7.81 -14.88
C THR A 199 6.80 6.88 -13.67
N VAL A 200 6.89 5.56 -13.90
CA VAL A 200 7.02 4.56 -12.82
C VAL A 200 8.45 4.54 -12.30
N GLU A 201 8.60 4.82 -11.03
CA GLU A 201 9.88 4.84 -10.30
C GLU A 201 9.78 4.12 -8.94
N GLY A 202 8.79 3.23 -8.78
CA GLY A 202 8.65 2.46 -7.54
C GLY A 202 7.60 1.36 -7.58
N ILE A 203 7.66 0.52 -6.54
CA ILE A 203 6.69 -0.55 -6.28
C ILE A 203 6.05 -0.37 -4.90
N PHE A 204 4.81 -0.78 -4.79
CA PHE A 204 4.04 -0.80 -3.54
C PHE A 204 3.48 -2.20 -3.30
N ILE A 205 3.93 -2.86 -2.23
CA ILE A 205 3.58 -4.24 -1.87
C ILE A 205 2.79 -4.25 -0.57
N LEU A 206 1.63 -4.94 -0.59
CA LEU A 206 0.72 -5.08 0.55
C LEU A 206 0.64 -6.56 0.95
N ASP A 207 1.13 -6.93 2.14
CA ASP A 207 1.18 -8.33 2.57
C ASP A 207 0.80 -8.52 4.05
N ASP A 208 -0.49 -8.34 4.34
CA ASP A 208 -1.05 -8.37 5.70
C ASP A 208 -1.02 -9.78 6.33
N ILE A 209 -1.02 -10.82 5.50
CA ILE A 209 -0.96 -12.22 5.97
C ILE A 209 0.34 -12.51 6.72
N VAL A 210 1.41 -11.76 6.45
CA VAL A 210 2.68 -11.81 7.23
C VAL A 210 2.43 -11.56 8.73
N GLY A 211 1.41 -10.79 9.09
CA GLY A 211 1.08 -10.55 10.49
C GLY A 211 0.49 -11.74 11.25
N PHE A 212 0.21 -12.86 10.59
CA PHE A 212 -0.29 -14.09 11.23
C PHE A 212 0.79 -15.16 11.45
N ILE A 213 2.03 -14.91 11.05
CA ILE A 213 3.15 -15.84 11.18
C ILE A 213 4.20 -15.30 12.16
N ASN A 214 4.98 -16.21 12.73
CA ASN A 214 6.11 -15.86 13.57
C ASN A 214 7.36 -15.53 12.76
N GLU A 215 8.43 -15.10 13.42
CA GLU A 215 9.68 -14.70 12.81
C GLU A 215 10.35 -15.85 12.01
N GLU A 216 10.32 -17.08 12.53
CA GLU A 216 10.89 -18.26 11.85
C GLU A 216 10.18 -18.52 10.51
N HIS A 217 8.84 -18.56 10.54
CA HIS A 217 8.06 -18.70 9.32
C HIS A 217 8.19 -17.49 8.38
N TYR A 218 8.39 -16.27 8.91
CA TYR A 218 8.67 -15.11 8.05
C TYR A 218 9.97 -15.28 7.28
N GLN A 219 11.04 -15.70 7.96
CA GLN A 219 12.34 -15.93 7.33
C GLN A 219 12.30 -17.04 6.29
N GLU A 220 11.47 -18.04 6.48
CA GLU A 220 11.33 -19.18 5.57
C GLU A 220 10.37 -18.87 4.41
N PHE A 221 9.14 -18.41 4.70
CA PHE A 221 8.03 -18.36 3.75
C PHE A 221 7.70 -16.96 3.21
N ALA A 222 8.27 -15.89 3.75
CA ALA A 222 7.99 -14.52 3.29
C ALA A 222 9.23 -13.78 2.82
N HIS A 223 10.26 -13.68 3.65
CA HIS A 223 11.44 -12.86 3.38
C HIS A 223 12.13 -13.16 2.04
N PRO A 224 12.41 -14.42 1.65
CA PRO A 224 13.10 -14.72 0.39
C PRO A 224 12.27 -14.31 -0.84
N TYR A 225 10.96 -14.39 -0.74
CA TYR A 225 10.03 -14.07 -1.81
C TYR A 225 9.82 -12.56 -1.94
N LEU A 226 9.67 -11.83 -0.83
CA LEU A 226 9.62 -10.37 -0.81
C LEU A 226 10.92 -9.77 -1.34
N LYS A 227 12.06 -10.32 -0.93
CA LYS A 227 13.38 -9.92 -1.44
C LYS A 227 13.48 -10.13 -2.95
N ARG A 228 13.01 -11.28 -3.46
CA ARG A 228 13.02 -11.58 -4.90
C ARG A 228 12.16 -10.57 -5.68
N ILE A 229 11.03 -10.13 -5.14
CA ILE A 229 10.23 -9.06 -5.74
C ILE A 229 11.05 -7.77 -5.79
N CYS A 230 11.64 -7.35 -4.67
CA CYS A 230 12.46 -6.14 -4.63
C CYS A 230 13.65 -6.17 -5.58
N ASP A 231 14.31 -7.32 -5.71
CA ASP A 231 15.49 -7.54 -6.59
C ASP A 231 15.11 -7.57 -8.09
N ALA A 232 13.83 -7.79 -8.42
CA ALA A 232 13.33 -7.80 -9.79
C ALA A 232 13.19 -6.39 -10.42
N PHE A 233 13.34 -5.33 -9.62
CA PHE A 233 13.17 -3.93 -10.04
C PHE A 233 14.42 -3.09 -9.75
N PRO A 234 14.61 -1.95 -10.45
CA PRO A 234 15.78 -1.10 -10.28
C PRO A 234 16.03 -0.75 -8.81
N LYS A 235 17.32 -0.68 -8.43
CA LYS A 235 17.72 -0.42 -7.04
C LYS A 235 17.37 0.99 -6.56
N ASP A 236 17.31 1.93 -7.46
CA ASP A 236 16.97 3.34 -7.23
C ASP A 236 15.46 3.59 -7.17
N TRP A 237 14.65 2.61 -7.54
CA TRP A 237 13.19 2.68 -7.36
C TRP A 237 12.80 2.66 -5.89
N VAL A 238 11.82 3.46 -5.53
CA VAL A 238 11.22 3.43 -4.18
C VAL A 238 10.42 2.14 -4.01
N LYS A 239 10.67 1.44 -2.91
CA LYS A 239 9.95 0.21 -2.56
C LYS A 239 9.23 0.41 -1.25
N ILE A 240 7.90 0.33 -1.31
CA ILE A 240 6.99 0.57 -0.18
C ILE A 240 6.43 -0.77 0.27
N TYR A 241 6.47 -1.03 1.57
CA TYR A 241 5.81 -2.17 2.19
C TYR A 241 4.66 -1.71 3.08
N HIS A 242 3.54 -2.39 2.98
CA HIS A 242 2.35 -2.16 3.79
C HIS A 242 1.88 -3.46 4.46
N ASN A 243 1.52 -3.35 5.74
CA ASN A 243 0.94 -4.43 6.50
C ASN A 243 0.05 -3.85 7.61
N ASP A 244 -1.27 -4.08 7.51
CA ASP A 244 -2.27 -3.62 8.49
C ASP A 244 -2.32 -4.50 9.75
N ALA A 245 -1.73 -5.70 9.71
CA ALA A 245 -1.67 -6.63 10.82
C ALA A 245 -0.39 -6.43 11.67
N GLU A 246 0.00 -7.41 12.47
CA GLU A 246 1.21 -7.37 13.28
C GLU A 246 2.48 -7.36 12.42
N VAL A 247 3.46 -6.53 12.77
CA VAL A 247 4.70 -6.37 12.00
C VAL A 247 5.94 -6.93 12.72
N ASP A 248 5.79 -7.50 13.91
CA ASP A 248 6.92 -7.96 14.71
C ASP A 248 7.80 -8.99 14.01
N ALA A 249 7.18 -9.94 13.32
CA ALA A 249 7.88 -10.99 12.61
C ALA A 249 8.75 -10.48 11.46
N CYS A 250 8.37 -9.38 10.81
CA CYS A 250 9.00 -8.89 9.58
C CYS A 250 9.87 -7.64 9.77
N LEU A 251 9.60 -6.85 10.82
CA LEU A 251 10.08 -5.47 10.96
C LEU A 251 11.59 -5.30 10.75
N ASP A 252 12.40 -6.10 11.41
CA ASP A 252 13.87 -5.96 11.35
C ASP A 252 14.47 -6.43 10.02
N TYR A 253 13.72 -7.22 9.26
CA TYR A 253 14.14 -7.83 7.99
C TYR A 253 13.70 -7.07 6.74
N LEU A 254 12.71 -6.17 6.85
CA LEU A 254 12.20 -5.40 5.71
C LEU A 254 13.27 -4.56 5.00
N PRO A 255 14.21 -3.88 5.70
CA PRO A 255 15.31 -3.17 5.05
C PRO A 255 16.19 -4.10 4.21
N ASP A 256 16.48 -5.31 4.70
CA ASP A 256 17.33 -6.30 4.03
C ASP A 256 16.61 -6.96 2.83
N ALA A 257 15.29 -7.00 2.86
CA ALA A 257 14.48 -7.37 1.69
C ALA A 257 14.51 -6.30 0.59
N GLY A 258 14.91 -5.07 0.92
CA GLY A 258 15.09 -3.97 -0.03
C GLY A 258 13.99 -2.92 0.01
N PHE A 259 13.12 -2.91 1.03
CA PHE A 259 12.09 -1.87 1.21
C PHE A 259 12.67 -0.59 1.81
N HIS A 260 12.16 0.56 1.35
CA HIS A 260 12.59 1.90 1.78
C HIS A 260 11.56 2.57 2.69
N VAL A 261 10.28 2.25 2.52
CA VAL A 261 9.17 2.86 3.27
C VAL A 261 8.32 1.76 3.88
N LEU A 262 7.98 1.93 5.16
CA LEU A 262 7.05 1.07 5.89
C LEU A 262 5.78 1.85 6.23
N ASN A 263 4.62 1.33 5.82
CA ASN A 263 3.33 1.69 6.39
C ASN A 263 2.80 0.47 7.16
N TRP A 264 2.33 0.71 8.40
CA TRP A 264 1.89 -0.37 9.29
C TRP A 264 0.66 0.03 10.10
N GLY A 265 -0.06 -0.94 10.63
CA GLY A 265 -1.25 -0.75 11.44
C GLY A 265 -0.99 -0.12 12.82
N LYS A 266 -2.06 0.01 13.59
CA LYS A 266 -2.08 0.67 14.92
C LYS A 266 -1.42 -0.14 16.05
N GLN A 267 -1.11 -1.41 15.80
CA GLN A 267 -0.72 -2.38 16.82
C GLN A 267 0.62 -2.02 17.49
N LYS A 268 1.46 -1.27 16.78
CA LYS A 268 2.78 -0.90 17.26
C LYS A 268 3.01 0.61 17.22
N ASP A 269 3.44 1.16 18.35
CA ASP A 269 3.73 2.59 18.49
C ASP A 269 4.90 3.03 17.57
N ILE A 270 4.80 4.23 17.01
CA ILE A 270 5.82 4.78 16.10
C ILE A 270 7.20 4.89 16.78
N ARG A 271 7.25 5.14 18.09
CA ARG A 271 8.50 5.25 18.86
C ARG A 271 9.26 3.93 18.86
N GLU A 272 8.54 2.83 19.02
CA GLU A 272 9.10 1.49 18.98
C GLU A 272 9.61 1.12 17.59
N VAL A 273 8.78 1.34 16.55
CA VAL A 273 9.17 1.08 15.16
C VAL A 273 10.37 1.96 14.77
N LYS A 274 10.37 3.23 15.18
CA LYS A 274 11.48 4.16 14.95
C LYS A 274 12.79 3.68 15.58
N GLN A 275 12.73 3.13 16.78
CA GLN A 275 13.91 2.60 17.48
C GLN A 275 14.50 1.39 16.76
N ARG A 276 13.67 0.53 16.14
CA ARG A 276 14.12 -0.71 15.48
C ARG A 276 14.64 -0.47 14.07
N VAL A 277 13.94 0.32 13.26
CA VAL A 277 14.24 0.43 11.82
C VAL A 277 14.29 1.85 11.29
N GLY A 278 14.05 2.87 12.10
CA GLY A 278 13.93 4.25 11.65
C GLY A 278 15.21 4.91 11.13
N ASP A 279 16.35 4.27 11.28
CA ASP A 279 17.63 4.64 10.67
C ASP A 279 17.85 4.02 9.29
N ARG A 280 17.04 3.02 8.93
CA ARG A 280 17.13 2.25 7.68
C ARG A 280 15.92 2.40 6.78
N MET A 281 14.76 2.80 7.33
CA MET A 281 13.50 2.96 6.61
C MET A 281 12.79 4.25 6.97
N CYS A 282 12.13 4.85 5.99
CA CYS A 282 11.16 5.91 6.21
C CYS A 282 9.85 5.32 6.75
N LEU A 283 9.30 5.92 7.79
CA LEU A 283 8.07 5.47 8.44
C LEU A 283 6.88 6.29 7.95
N MET A 284 5.92 5.65 7.29
CA MET A 284 4.69 6.28 6.82
C MET A 284 3.52 5.84 7.72
N GLY A 285 3.19 6.66 8.70
CA GLY A 285 2.14 6.31 9.68
C GLY A 285 2.14 7.22 10.90
N ASN A 286 1.48 6.86 12.03
CA ASN A 286 0.50 5.78 12.09
C ASN A 286 -0.67 6.17 13.00
N VAL A 287 -1.35 7.28 12.65
CA VAL A 287 -2.60 7.64 13.33
C VAL A 287 -3.61 6.51 13.16
N ASN A 288 -4.28 6.09 14.24
CA ASN A 288 -5.24 4.99 14.17
C ASN A 288 -6.39 5.33 13.20
N PRO A 289 -6.55 4.59 12.09
CA PRO A 289 -7.46 4.98 11.02
C PRO A 289 -8.94 4.86 11.39
N LEU A 290 -9.31 3.86 12.21
CA LEU A 290 -10.70 3.58 12.54
C LEU A 290 -11.14 4.32 13.81
N GLU A 291 -10.43 4.10 14.94
CA GLU A 291 -10.89 4.64 16.23
C GLU A 291 -10.69 6.16 16.31
N ILE A 292 -9.61 6.66 15.71
CA ILE A 292 -9.31 8.10 15.67
C ILE A 292 -9.77 8.72 14.35
N GLY A 293 -9.35 8.15 13.22
CA GLY A 293 -9.63 8.73 11.90
C GLY A 293 -11.12 8.77 11.55
N VAL A 294 -11.87 7.72 11.85
CA VAL A 294 -13.31 7.64 11.53
C VAL A 294 -14.18 8.06 12.70
N ARG A 295 -13.91 7.58 13.93
CA ARG A 295 -14.78 7.74 15.09
C ARG A 295 -14.41 8.90 15.99
N GLY A 296 -13.16 9.37 15.90
CA GLY A 296 -12.65 10.48 16.71
C GLY A 296 -13.17 11.83 16.25
N THR A 297 -13.19 12.79 17.19
CA THR A 297 -13.41 14.19 16.88
C THR A 297 -12.18 14.81 16.22
N PRO A 298 -12.29 15.97 15.53
CA PRO A 298 -11.15 16.68 15.00
C PRO A 298 -10.04 17.00 16.04
N GLU A 299 -10.44 17.27 17.29
CA GLU A 299 -9.52 17.50 18.41
C GLU A 299 -8.72 16.24 18.75
N GLU A 300 -9.39 15.10 18.87
CA GLU A 300 -8.72 13.81 19.13
C GLU A 300 -7.80 13.41 17.97
N VAL A 301 -8.19 13.66 16.73
CA VAL A 301 -7.35 13.47 15.54
C VAL A 301 -6.12 14.37 15.59
N ARG A 302 -6.30 15.65 15.95
CA ARG A 302 -5.19 16.58 16.10
C ARG A 302 -4.20 16.12 17.17
N GLU A 303 -4.67 15.72 18.34
CA GLU A 303 -3.85 15.25 19.46
C GLU A 303 -3.05 13.98 19.05
N ALA A 304 -3.71 13.00 18.46
CA ALA A 304 -3.08 11.78 17.98
C ALA A 304 -2.05 12.05 16.89
N THR A 305 -2.33 13.02 16.00
CA THR A 305 -1.39 13.42 14.95
C THR A 305 -0.13 14.05 15.53
N LEU A 306 -0.28 14.94 16.51
CA LEU A 306 0.88 15.56 17.19
C LEU A 306 1.69 14.53 17.96
N ASP A 307 1.04 13.57 18.64
CA ASP A 307 1.73 12.47 19.35
C ASP A 307 2.57 11.61 18.40
N VAL A 308 2.05 11.26 17.24
CA VAL A 308 2.80 10.53 16.18
C VAL A 308 3.99 11.35 15.69
N LEU A 309 3.79 12.64 15.41
CA LEU A 309 4.87 13.52 14.93
C LEU A 309 5.97 13.71 15.98
N GLU A 310 5.61 13.91 17.25
CA GLU A 310 6.55 14.00 18.36
C GLU A 310 7.26 12.67 18.61
N GLY A 311 6.53 11.56 18.59
CA GLY A 311 7.05 10.22 18.77
C GLY A 311 8.06 9.82 17.69
N SER A 312 7.86 10.28 16.46
CA SER A 312 8.80 10.06 15.35
C SER A 312 10.08 10.89 15.44
N GLY A 313 10.12 11.91 16.30
CA GLY A 313 11.18 12.92 16.33
C GLY A 313 11.19 13.86 15.11
N GLY A 314 10.21 13.74 14.21
CA GLY A 314 10.06 14.58 13.03
C GLY A 314 11.07 14.34 11.90
N GLU A 315 11.81 13.26 11.90
CA GLU A 315 12.80 12.91 10.88
C GLU A 315 12.58 11.48 10.37
N GLY A 316 12.75 11.24 9.06
CA GLY A 316 12.52 9.93 8.43
C GLY A 316 11.07 9.47 8.58
N VAL A 317 10.12 10.41 8.50
CA VAL A 317 8.69 10.15 8.64
C VAL A 317 7.88 10.85 7.56
N ILE A 318 6.83 10.18 7.12
CA ILE A 318 5.72 10.72 6.33
C ILE A 318 4.48 10.57 7.22
N LEU A 319 3.79 11.66 7.53
CA LEU A 319 2.55 11.57 8.30
C LEU A 319 1.51 10.79 7.50
N SER A 320 0.91 9.80 8.13
CA SER A 320 -0.17 9.01 7.55
C SER A 320 -1.06 8.42 8.64
N VAL A 321 -2.14 7.81 8.23
CA VAL A 321 -2.84 6.84 9.08
C VAL A 321 -2.05 5.53 9.10
N GLY A 322 -2.28 4.73 10.13
CA GLY A 322 -1.71 3.39 10.26
C GLY A 322 -2.50 2.41 9.39
N GLY A 323 -1.92 2.05 8.25
CA GLY A 323 -2.61 1.26 7.25
C GLY A 323 -3.29 2.11 6.17
N GLY A 324 -4.34 1.55 5.54
CA GLY A 324 -5.18 2.26 4.58
C GLY A 324 -6.12 3.26 5.24
N THR A 325 -6.52 4.28 4.49
CA THR A 325 -7.54 5.24 4.95
C THR A 325 -8.87 4.51 5.10
N SER A 326 -9.35 4.39 6.35
CA SER A 326 -10.56 3.61 6.63
C SER A 326 -11.81 4.22 5.97
N PRO A 327 -12.70 3.38 5.43
CA PRO A 327 -14.00 3.83 4.94
C PRO A 327 -14.76 4.64 5.99
N GLY A 328 -15.29 5.77 5.57
CA GLY A 328 -16.03 6.68 6.46
C GLY A 328 -15.17 7.73 7.17
N MET A 329 -13.85 7.76 6.99
CA MET A 329 -13.04 8.87 7.51
C MET A 329 -13.50 10.20 6.89
N PRO A 330 -14.02 11.15 7.70
CA PRO A 330 -14.64 12.37 7.18
C PRO A 330 -13.61 13.44 6.86
N ARG A 331 -14.02 14.40 6.03
CA ARG A 331 -13.18 15.52 5.59
C ARG A 331 -12.55 16.30 6.75
N GLU A 332 -13.36 16.62 7.77
CA GLU A 332 -12.92 17.38 8.94
C GLU A 332 -11.76 16.71 9.68
N ASN A 333 -11.72 15.38 9.74
CA ASN A 333 -10.66 14.63 10.39
C ASN A 333 -9.37 14.61 9.53
N ILE A 334 -9.50 14.55 8.20
CA ILE A 334 -8.36 14.72 7.30
C ILE A 334 -7.76 16.12 7.42
N VAL A 335 -8.61 17.14 7.48
CA VAL A 335 -8.18 18.54 7.66
C VAL A 335 -7.51 18.73 9.02
N ALA A 336 -8.04 18.13 10.09
CA ALA A 336 -7.42 18.19 11.43
C ALA A 336 -5.99 17.59 11.43
N MET A 337 -5.75 16.51 10.68
CA MET A 337 -4.37 15.98 10.48
C MET A 337 -3.49 16.98 9.75
N GLN A 338 -4.00 17.62 8.68
CA GLN A 338 -3.22 18.61 7.91
C GLN A 338 -2.86 19.83 8.75
N ASP A 339 -3.81 20.35 9.52
CA ASP A 339 -3.61 21.53 10.39
C ASP A 339 -2.58 21.23 11.50
N ALA A 340 -2.67 20.07 12.15
CA ALA A 340 -1.70 19.62 13.15
C ALA A 340 -0.29 19.47 12.54
N LEU A 341 -0.19 18.92 11.34
CA LEU A 341 1.09 18.82 10.63
C LEU A 341 1.66 20.19 10.27
N GLN A 342 0.85 21.15 9.84
CA GLN A 342 1.29 22.50 9.53
C GLN A 342 1.84 23.20 10.77
N GLU A 343 1.14 23.10 11.91
CA GLU A 343 1.58 23.62 13.20
C GLU A 343 2.92 23.01 13.63
N PHE A 344 3.04 21.69 13.55
CA PHE A 344 4.28 20.99 13.89
C PHE A 344 5.45 21.42 12.99
N ASN A 345 5.23 21.49 11.68
CA ASN A 345 6.23 21.96 10.71
C ASN A 345 6.66 23.41 10.96
N ALA A 346 5.76 24.31 11.35
CA ALA A 346 6.07 25.69 11.71
C ALA A 346 6.96 25.75 12.97
N SER A 347 6.64 24.97 14.01
CA SER A 347 7.40 24.92 15.25
C SER A 347 8.83 24.39 15.06
N ARG A 348 9.04 23.44 14.14
CA ARG A 348 10.39 22.93 13.79
C ARG A 348 11.28 24.00 13.18
N ARG A 349 10.76 24.85 12.29
CA ARG A 349 11.52 25.96 11.68
C ARG A 349 12.05 26.94 12.71
N VAL A 350 11.25 27.27 13.71
CA VAL A 350 11.65 28.16 14.81
C VAL A 350 12.77 27.54 15.64
N ARG A 351 12.70 26.25 15.97
CA ARG A 351 13.74 25.55 16.74
C ARG A 351 15.08 25.44 16.00
N VAL A 352 15.05 25.26 14.69
CA VAL A 352 16.27 25.21 13.87
C VAL A 352 16.90 26.60 13.72
N GLY A 353 16.11 27.66 13.51
CA GLY A 353 16.59 29.04 13.46
C GLY A 353 17.23 29.50 14.77
N ALA A 354 16.69 29.07 15.92
CA ALA A 354 17.24 29.44 17.24
C ALA A 354 18.54 28.72 17.62
N ARG A 355 18.93 27.65 16.90
CA ARG A 355 20.24 26.95 17.13
C ARG A 355 21.37 27.48 16.28
N HIS A 356 21.11 28.38 15.34
CA HIS A 356 22.07 28.95 14.39
C HIS A 356 22.22 30.48 14.54
N GLY A 357 21.55 31.10 15.50
CA GLY A 357 21.70 32.48 15.92
C GLY A 357 22.33 32.55 17.33
#